data_f9b4d3f5b94efe70e37bf225b82ae019
#
_entry.id   f9b4d3f5b94efe70e37bf225b82ae019
#
_cell.length_a   1.000
_cell.length_b   1.000
_cell.length_c   1.000
_cell.angle_alpha   90.00
_cell.angle_beta   90.00
_cell.angle_gamma   90.00
#
_symmetry.space_group_name_H-M   'P 1'
#
loop_
_entity.id
_entity.type
_entity.pdbx_description
1 polymer ?
#
loop_
_entity_poly.entity_id
_entity_poly.type
_entity_poly.pdbx_seq_one_letter_code
_entity_poly.pdbx_strand_id
1 'polypeptide(L)'
;MNAEPRGWEPALWRAVGNTPLLPIALDASRGAQVLLKAEWLNPGGSVKDRTARSILRDALCRGELAGRRLLDASSGNTGIAYAMLGAAAGVEVTICVPANASPERRALLEIYGAEVVLTDRLEGTDGATERARQIFGEEPDRYYFADQYSNPANIAAHRETTGPEIWSQTAGRITHFVAAMGTTGTMMGTGGFLKEKKPDIRLIGVQPDSPLHGLEGLKHLATTGHPPALYNPGLPDAVAEVSTEVADRTARWLARHTGYLVGWSAGAAVAAALDIVREEPDACVVVIGCDSGARYLSDLHRWRVT
;
A
#
# COMPACT_ATOMS: atom_id res chain seq x y z
N MET A 1 7.69 25.07 -16.56
CA MET A 1 6.77 23.91 -16.54
C MET A 1 6.78 23.34 -17.95
N ASN A 2 7.60 22.31 -18.21
CA ASN A 2 7.58 21.62 -19.50
C ASN A 2 6.31 20.76 -19.52
N ALA A 3 5.38 21.06 -20.43
CA ALA A 3 4.19 20.26 -20.64
C ALA A 3 4.63 18.83 -21.03
N GLU A 4 4.21 17.84 -20.25
CA GLU A 4 4.44 16.44 -20.58
C GLU A 4 3.90 16.15 -21.99
N PRO A 5 4.65 15.45 -22.86
CA PRO A 5 4.09 15.02 -24.13
C PRO A 5 2.91 14.08 -23.85
N ARG A 6 1.71 14.47 -24.26
CA ARG A 6 0.52 13.62 -24.13
C ARG A 6 0.79 12.28 -24.80
N GLY A 7 0.72 11.19 -24.04
CA GLY A 7 0.78 9.81 -24.57
C GLY A 7 2.11 9.07 -24.38
N TRP A 8 3.06 9.59 -23.64
CA TRP A 8 4.33 8.87 -23.36
C TRP A 8 4.19 7.72 -22.34
N GLU A 9 3.18 7.78 -21.45
CA GLU A 9 2.99 6.72 -20.45
C GLU A 9 2.64 5.37 -21.11
N PRO A 10 3.33 4.27 -20.71
CA PRO A 10 2.98 2.94 -21.16
C PRO A 10 1.51 2.59 -20.91
N ALA A 11 0.91 1.76 -21.75
CA ALA A 11 -0.49 1.37 -21.62
C ALA A 11 -0.80 0.73 -20.25
N LEU A 12 0.13 -0.06 -19.71
CA LEU A 12 0.02 -0.68 -18.40
C LEU A 12 -0.10 0.35 -17.27
N TRP A 13 0.62 1.48 -17.38
CA TRP A 13 0.56 2.53 -16.35
C TRP A 13 -0.81 3.19 -16.28
N ARG A 14 -1.50 3.33 -17.43
CA ARG A 14 -2.87 3.88 -17.48
C ARG A 14 -3.91 2.97 -16.85
N ALA A 15 -3.61 1.69 -16.69
CA ALA A 15 -4.48 0.73 -16.02
C ALA A 15 -4.38 0.79 -14.48
N VAL A 16 -3.40 1.52 -13.94
CA VAL A 16 -3.25 1.70 -12.49
C VAL A 16 -4.26 2.72 -11.97
N GLY A 17 -5.02 2.34 -10.95
CA GLY A 17 -6.07 3.16 -10.36
C GLY A 17 -7.46 2.84 -10.91
N ASN A 18 -8.41 3.72 -10.68
CA ASN A 18 -9.84 3.55 -10.99
C ASN A 18 -10.41 2.23 -10.46
N THR A 19 -9.91 1.78 -9.32
CA THR A 19 -10.36 0.56 -8.67
C THR A 19 -11.78 0.76 -8.11
N PRO A 20 -12.64 -0.27 -8.12
CA PRO A 20 -14.00 -0.12 -7.61
C PRO A 20 -14.08 -0.04 -6.09
N LEU A 21 -15.18 0.52 -5.58
CA LEU A 21 -15.63 0.33 -4.21
C LEU A 21 -16.59 -0.85 -4.18
N LEU A 22 -16.26 -1.88 -3.40
CA LEU A 22 -17.05 -3.10 -3.26
C LEU A 22 -17.75 -3.14 -1.88
N PRO A 23 -19.06 -3.28 -1.81
CA PRO A 23 -19.75 -3.33 -0.53
C PRO A 23 -19.44 -4.63 0.22
N ILE A 24 -19.20 -4.53 1.51
CA ILE A 24 -19.19 -5.69 2.42
C ILE A 24 -20.60 -5.83 2.96
N ALA A 25 -21.24 -6.97 2.66
CA ALA A 25 -22.59 -7.26 3.18
C ALA A 25 -22.53 -7.39 4.69
N LEU A 26 -23.23 -6.50 5.38
CA LEU A 26 -23.47 -6.53 6.81
C LEU A 26 -24.93 -6.93 7.05
N ASP A 27 -25.24 -7.47 8.24
CA ASP A 27 -26.62 -7.73 8.61
C ASP A 27 -27.48 -6.46 8.48
N ALA A 28 -28.54 -6.55 7.70
CA ALA A 28 -29.32 -5.43 7.16
C ALA A 28 -30.11 -4.59 8.18
N SER A 29 -29.90 -4.78 9.48
CA SER A 29 -30.64 -4.06 10.53
C SER A 29 -30.18 -2.64 10.81
N ARG A 30 -29.08 -2.18 10.15
CA ARG A 30 -28.48 -0.86 10.37
C ARG A 30 -28.12 -0.22 9.03
N GLY A 31 -28.31 1.09 8.89
CA GLY A 31 -28.05 1.84 7.66
C GLY A 31 -26.56 1.99 7.32
N ALA A 32 -25.65 1.54 8.21
CA ALA A 32 -24.22 1.63 8.01
C ALA A 32 -23.72 0.82 6.81
N GLN A 33 -22.71 1.34 6.13
CA GLN A 33 -22.07 0.74 4.96
C GLN A 33 -20.56 0.64 5.16
N VAL A 34 -20.00 -0.54 4.87
CA VAL A 34 -18.55 -0.71 4.71
C VAL A 34 -18.26 -0.97 3.24
N LEU A 35 -17.45 -0.10 2.65
CA LEU A 35 -17.06 -0.13 1.25
C LEU A 35 -15.57 -0.40 1.15
N LEU A 36 -15.19 -1.47 0.47
CA LEU A 36 -13.81 -1.90 0.31
C LEU A 36 -13.25 -1.36 -1.01
N LYS A 37 -12.28 -0.47 -0.95
CA LYS A 37 -11.55 0.04 -2.12
C LYS A 37 -10.60 -1.05 -2.62
N ALA A 38 -10.94 -1.65 -3.75
CA ALA A 38 -10.37 -2.91 -4.24
C ALA A 38 -8.99 -2.72 -4.90
N GLU A 39 -7.98 -2.30 -4.14
CA GLU A 39 -6.64 -2.00 -4.64
C GLU A 39 -5.89 -3.25 -5.15
N TRP A 40 -6.34 -4.46 -4.82
CA TRP A 40 -5.81 -5.69 -5.42
C TRP A 40 -6.17 -5.87 -6.91
N LEU A 41 -7.05 -5.04 -7.45
CA LEU A 41 -7.40 -5.03 -8.88
C LEU A 41 -6.49 -4.13 -9.71
N ASN A 42 -5.52 -3.45 -9.11
CA ASN A 42 -4.45 -2.83 -9.89
C ASN A 42 -3.65 -3.90 -10.67
N PRO A 43 -2.99 -3.55 -11.78
CA PRO A 43 -2.26 -4.51 -12.63
C PRO A 43 -1.25 -5.39 -11.90
N GLY A 44 -0.49 -4.82 -10.97
CA GLY A 44 0.45 -5.53 -10.12
C GLY A 44 -0.20 -6.13 -8.87
N GLY A 45 -1.51 -6.00 -8.70
CA GLY A 45 -2.29 -6.64 -7.63
C GLY A 45 -2.20 -5.96 -6.26
N SER A 46 -1.84 -4.68 -6.17
CA SER A 46 -1.80 -3.99 -4.89
C SER A 46 -1.91 -2.46 -5.00
N VAL A 47 -2.17 -1.83 -3.87
CA VAL A 47 -2.16 -0.37 -3.68
C VAL A 47 -0.80 0.26 -4.05
N LYS A 48 0.28 -0.50 -4.00
CA LYS A 48 1.64 -0.01 -4.28
C LYS A 48 1.89 0.31 -5.74
N ASP A 49 1.06 -0.17 -6.66
CA ASP A 49 1.13 0.20 -8.07
C ASP A 49 0.96 1.71 -8.24
N ARG A 50 0.08 2.33 -7.44
CA ARG A 50 -0.10 3.79 -7.44
C ARG A 50 1.15 4.53 -6.99
N THR A 51 1.72 4.11 -5.86
CA THR A 51 2.95 4.68 -5.32
C THR A 51 4.10 4.55 -6.31
N ALA A 52 4.32 3.34 -6.84
CA ALA A 52 5.41 3.06 -7.77
C ALA A 52 5.25 3.86 -9.08
N ARG A 53 4.02 3.93 -9.65
CA ARG A 53 3.76 4.75 -10.83
C ARG A 53 4.09 6.23 -10.57
N SER A 54 3.66 6.77 -9.45
CA SER A 54 3.87 8.19 -9.13
C SER A 54 5.35 8.51 -8.96
N ILE A 55 6.10 7.67 -8.24
CA ILE A 55 7.54 7.85 -8.03
C ILE A 55 8.31 7.71 -9.35
N LEU A 56 8.04 6.68 -10.14
CA LEU A 56 8.67 6.49 -11.45
C LEU A 56 8.36 7.66 -12.39
N ARG A 57 7.10 8.10 -12.44
CA ARG A 57 6.67 9.22 -13.29
C ARG A 57 7.37 10.52 -12.88
N ASP A 58 7.40 10.84 -11.60
CA ASP A 58 8.07 12.04 -11.10
C ASP A 58 9.55 12.03 -11.43
N ALA A 59 10.23 10.89 -11.20
CA ALA A 59 11.66 10.75 -11.49
C ALA A 59 11.97 10.85 -13.00
N LEU A 60 11.14 10.25 -13.87
CA LEU A 60 11.28 10.37 -15.31
C LEU A 60 11.05 11.80 -15.81
N CYS A 61 10.02 12.48 -15.30
CA CYS A 61 9.73 13.88 -15.67
C CYS A 61 10.83 14.84 -15.23
N ARG A 62 11.52 14.55 -14.14
CA ARG A 62 12.68 15.34 -13.68
C ARG A 62 14.00 14.92 -14.31
N GLY A 63 14.01 13.86 -15.13
CA GLY A 63 15.23 13.34 -15.76
C GLY A 63 16.15 12.59 -14.80
N GLU A 64 15.70 12.28 -13.59
CA GLU A 64 16.50 11.61 -12.55
C GLU A 64 16.84 10.15 -12.88
N LEU A 65 16.09 9.53 -13.79
CA LEU A 65 16.32 8.17 -14.30
C LEU A 65 17.09 8.14 -15.61
N ALA A 66 17.55 9.28 -16.14
CA ALA A 66 18.34 9.32 -17.37
C ALA A 66 19.70 8.63 -17.16
N GLY A 67 19.88 7.43 -17.73
CA GLY A 67 21.09 6.61 -17.56
C GLY A 67 21.26 5.99 -16.17
N ARG A 68 20.26 6.06 -15.31
CA ARG A 68 20.27 5.49 -13.96
C ARG A 68 19.25 4.38 -13.81
N ARG A 69 19.49 3.48 -12.86
CA ARG A 69 18.58 2.45 -12.42
C ARG A 69 17.76 2.95 -11.23
N LEU A 70 16.50 2.56 -11.11
CA LEU A 70 15.76 2.75 -9.87
C LEU A 70 16.28 1.78 -8.81
N LEU A 71 16.54 2.26 -7.61
CA LEU A 71 16.93 1.48 -6.44
C LEU A 71 15.93 1.72 -5.31
N ASP A 72 15.44 0.66 -4.68
CA ASP A 72 14.66 0.75 -3.44
C ASP A 72 14.78 -0.55 -2.63
N ALA A 73 14.23 -0.54 -1.41
CA ALA A 73 14.11 -1.71 -0.56
C ALA A 73 12.64 -2.11 -0.44
N SER A 74 12.36 -3.40 -0.65
CA SER A 74 11.00 -3.90 -0.48
C SER A 74 10.96 -5.42 -0.41
N SER A 75 10.38 -5.98 0.64
CA SER A 75 10.10 -7.42 0.75
C SER A 75 8.83 -7.86 0.01
N GLY A 76 8.08 -6.92 -0.59
CA GLY A 76 6.74 -7.24 -1.09
C GLY A 76 6.26 -6.36 -2.25
N ASN A 77 5.05 -5.85 -2.09
CA ASN A 77 4.26 -5.24 -3.16
C ASN A 77 4.93 -4.06 -3.89
N THR A 78 5.71 -3.24 -3.18
CA THR A 78 6.35 -2.06 -3.80
C THR A 78 7.44 -2.48 -4.78
N GLY A 79 8.29 -3.44 -4.41
CA GLY A 79 9.34 -3.95 -5.30
C GLY A 79 8.74 -4.55 -6.57
N ILE A 80 7.67 -5.35 -6.44
CA ILE A 80 6.96 -5.94 -7.58
C ILE A 80 6.36 -4.85 -8.47
N ALA A 81 5.76 -3.81 -7.89
CA ALA A 81 5.19 -2.70 -8.64
C ALA A 81 6.27 -1.91 -9.40
N TYR A 82 7.43 -1.62 -8.78
CA TYR A 82 8.56 -0.99 -9.47
C TYR A 82 9.09 -1.86 -10.62
N ALA A 83 9.28 -3.16 -10.37
CA ALA A 83 9.80 -4.07 -11.39
C ALA A 83 8.85 -4.15 -12.60
N MET A 84 7.55 -4.34 -12.36
CA MET A 84 6.52 -4.41 -13.39
C MET A 84 6.40 -3.10 -14.19
N LEU A 85 6.29 -1.97 -13.51
CA LEU A 85 6.11 -0.67 -14.15
C LEU A 85 7.41 -0.17 -14.80
N GLY A 86 8.56 -0.48 -14.19
CA GLY A 86 9.88 -0.22 -14.77
C GLY A 86 10.08 -0.98 -16.08
N ALA A 87 9.77 -2.28 -16.10
CA ALA A 87 9.83 -3.09 -17.32
C ALA A 87 8.97 -2.49 -18.45
N ALA A 88 7.76 -2.03 -18.14
CA ALA A 88 6.88 -1.39 -19.10
C ALA A 88 7.42 -0.06 -19.65
N ALA A 89 8.24 0.65 -18.88
CA ALA A 89 8.81 1.95 -19.23
C ALA A 89 10.27 1.90 -19.72
N GLY A 90 10.88 0.70 -19.78
CA GLY A 90 12.29 0.54 -20.11
C GLY A 90 13.25 1.07 -19.03
N VAL A 91 12.77 1.14 -17.77
CA VAL A 91 13.58 1.54 -16.61
C VAL A 91 14.12 0.30 -15.92
N GLU A 92 15.43 0.21 -15.78
CA GLU A 92 16.06 -0.85 -15.01
C GLU A 92 15.81 -0.65 -13.51
N VAL A 93 15.56 -1.75 -12.79
CA VAL A 93 15.19 -1.72 -11.37
C VAL A 93 16.10 -2.65 -10.59
N THR A 94 16.58 -2.19 -9.43
CA THR A 94 17.33 -2.96 -8.44
C THR A 94 16.57 -2.91 -7.12
N ILE A 95 16.24 -4.07 -6.52
CA ILE A 95 15.50 -4.13 -5.27
C ILE A 95 16.31 -4.89 -4.21
N CYS A 96 16.56 -4.25 -3.07
CA CYS A 96 17.07 -4.90 -1.88
C CYS A 96 15.94 -5.64 -1.16
N VAL A 97 16.12 -6.95 -0.93
CA VAL A 97 15.08 -7.85 -0.43
C VAL A 97 15.64 -8.72 0.68
N PRO A 98 14.98 -8.82 1.86
CA PRO A 98 15.39 -9.77 2.88
C PRO A 98 15.35 -11.22 2.37
N ALA A 99 16.35 -12.02 2.72
CA ALA A 99 16.48 -13.40 2.21
C ALA A 99 15.32 -14.33 2.61
N ASN A 100 14.50 -13.93 3.60
CA ASN A 100 13.28 -14.65 3.99
C ASN A 100 12.01 -14.19 3.23
N ALA A 101 12.11 -13.28 2.26
CA ALA A 101 11.01 -12.98 1.37
C ALA A 101 10.56 -14.25 0.61
N SER A 102 9.25 -14.40 0.39
CA SER A 102 8.70 -15.61 -0.23
C SER A 102 9.30 -15.88 -1.61
N PRO A 103 9.49 -17.15 -1.98
CA PRO A 103 10.03 -17.51 -3.30
C PRO A 103 9.21 -16.92 -4.45
N GLU A 104 7.89 -16.85 -4.30
CA GLU A 104 6.98 -16.33 -5.32
C GLU A 104 7.23 -14.84 -5.57
N ARG A 105 7.49 -14.06 -4.52
CA ARG A 105 7.79 -12.62 -4.66
C ARG A 105 9.13 -12.39 -5.33
N ARG A 106 10.15 -13.17 -4.97
CA ARG A 106 11.46 -13.10 -5.63
C ARG A 106 11.35 -13.47 -7.10
N ALA A 107 10.63 -14.56 -7.41
CA ALA A 107 10.38 -14.96 -8.79
C ALA A 107 9.67 -13.86 -9.61
N LEU A 108 8.70 -13.15 -9.03
CA LEU A 108 8.04 -12.04 -9.72
C LEU A 108 9.00 -10.89 -10.03
N LEU A 109 9.90 -10.54 -9.11
CA LEU A 109 10.93 -9.51 -9.36
C LEU A 109 11.83 -9.92 -10.53
N GLU A 110 12.33 -11.16 -10.52
CA GLU A 110 13.20 -11.70 -11.56
C GLU A 110 12.49 -11.82 -12.91
N ILE A 111 11.23 -12.27 -12.96
CA ILE A 111 10.42 -12.36 -14.17
C ILE A 111 10.25 -10.98 -14.84
N TYR A 112 10.08 -9.92 -14.04
CA TYR A 112 10.03 -8.54 -14.57
C TYR A 112 11.41 -7.94 -14.88
N GLY A 113 12.50 -8.70 -14.69
CA GLY A 113 13.86 -8.27 -15.02
C GLY A 113 14.53 -7.37 -13.97
N ALA A 114 13.99 -7.31 -12.75
CA ALA A 114 14.65 -6.58 -11.68
C ALA A 114 15.89 -7.32 -11.17
N GLU A 115 16.94 -6.58 -10.88
CA GLU A 115 18.09 -7.07 -10.12
C GLU A 115 17.70 -7.19 -8.63
N VAL A 116 17.90 -8.38 -8.06
CA VAL A 116 17.55 -8.65 -6.66
C VAL A 116 18.82 -8.73 -5.81
N VAL A 117 18.94 -7.83 -4.83
CA VAL A 117 20.02 -7.83 -3.84
C VAL A 117 19.46 -8.43 -2.55
N LEU A 118 19.90 -9.64 -2.20
CA LEU A 118 19.47 -10.29 -0.96
C LEU A 118 20.20 -9.71 0.26
N THR A 119 19.45 -9.44 1.33
CA THR A 119 19.97 -8.94 2.62
C THR A 119 19.71 -9.94 3.73
N ASP A 120 20.30 -9.72 4.90
CA ASP A 120 20.14 -10.63 6.04
C ASP A 120 18.65 -10.76 6.41
N ARG A 121 18.23 -12.01 6.61
CA ARG A 121 16.85 -12.35 6.98
C ARG A 121 16.43 -11.83 8.34
N LEU A 122 17.39 -11.67 9.28
CA LEU A 122 17.13 -11.24 10.65
C LEU A 122 16.92 -9.73 10.76
N GLU A 123 17.49 -8.98 9.83
CA GLU A 123 17.34 -7.50 9.79
C GLU A 123 16.05 -7.05 9.09
N GLY A 124 15.39 -7.97 8.40
CA GLY A 124 14.10 -7.71 7.75
C GLY A 124 14.13 -6.54 6.75
N THR A 125 13.04 -5.80 6.67
CA THR A 125 12.91 -4.66 5.74
C THR A 125 13.82 -3.49 6.12
N ASP A 126 14.14 -3.31 7.39
CA ASP A 126 15.00 -2.21 7.85
C ASP A 126 16.43 -2.44 7.38
N GLY A 127 16.96 -3.68 7.47
CA GLY A 127 18.26 -4.03 6.91
C GLY A 127 18.32 -3.91 5.38
N ALA A 128 17.23 -4.27 4.68
CA ALA A 128 17.14 -4.05 3.25
C ALA A 128 17.19 -2.56 2.88
N THR A 129 16.53 -1.72 3.66
CA THR A 129 16.55 -0.24 3.48
C THR A 129 17.96 0.32 3.70
N GLU A 130 18.63 -0.14 4.73
CA GLU A 130 20.01 0.28 5.02
C GLU A 130 20.96 -0.14 3.88
N ARG A 131 20.81 -1.37 3.37
CA ARG A 131 21.60 -1.85 2.24
C ARG A 131 21.37 -1.02 0.97
N ALA A 132 20.12 -0.64 0.70
CA ALA A 132 19.82 0.23 -0.44
C ALA A 132 20.46 1.61 -0.29
N ARG A 133 20.48 2.18 0.91
CA ARG A 133 21.18 3.46 1.20
C ARG A 133 22.68 3.35 1.00
N GLN A 134 23.31 2.24 1.43
CA GLN A 134 24.73 1.99 1.23
C GLN A 134 25.07 1.91 -0.26
N ILE A 135 24.31 1.11 -1.04
CA ILE A 135 24.52 1.01 -2.49
C ILE A 135 24.40 2.38 -3.16
N PHE A 136 23.38 3.15 -2.78
CA PHE A 136 23.22 4.51 -3.33
C PHE A 136 24.38 5.41 -2.95
N GLY A 137 24.90 5.34 -1.73
CA GLY A 137 26.07 6.11 -1.29
C GLY A 137 27.36 5.73 -2.01
N GLU A 138 27.52 4.44 -2.38
CA GLU A 138 28.66 3.92 -3.11
C GLU A 138 28.63 4.30 -4.61
N GLU A 139 27.44 4.30 -5.24
CA GLU A 139 27.27 4.51 -6.69
C GLU A 139 26.12 5.51 -6.98
N PRO A 140 26.16 6.77 -6.51
CA PRO A 140 25.05 7.72 -6.64
C PRO A 140 24.71 8.09 -8.09
N ASP A 141 25.70 8.03 -8.98
CA ASP A 141 25.49 8.32 -10.41
C ASP A 141 24.82 7.17 -11.18
N ARG A 142 24.90 5.96 -10.65
CA ARG A 142 24.29 4.76 -11.23
C ARG A 142 22.83 4.58 -10.84
N TYR A 143 22.45 5.08 -9.66
CA TYR A 143 21.15 4.81 -9.09
C TYR A 143 20.35 6.08 -8.83
N TYR A 144 19.03 5.96 -8.98
CA TYR A 144 18.03 6.83 -8.37
C TYR A 144 17.42 6.09 -7.19
N PHE A 145 17.67 6.56 -5.97
CA PHE A 145 17.08 5.96 -4.77
C PHE A 145 15.66 6.47 -4.58
N ALA A 146 14.69 5.59 -4.76
CA ALA A 146 13.26 5.92 -4.77
C ALA A 146 12.73 6.27 -3.37
N ASP A 147 13.25 5.62 -2.32
CA ASP A 147 12.90 5.80 -0.91
C ASP A 147 11.40 6.04 -0.65
N GLN A 148 10.61 5.00 -0.83
CA GLN A 148 9.16 5.07 -0.69
C GLN A 148 8.67 5.62 0.67
N TYR A 149 9.52 5.62 1.70
CA TYR A 149 9.20 6.09 3.05
C TYR A 149 9.35 7.59 3.23
N SER A 150 10.13 8.25 2.36
CA SER A 150 10.37 9.70 2.41
C SER A 150 9.98 10.43 1.14
N ASN A 151 9.71 9.73 0.03
CA ASN A 151 9.42 10.33 -1.26
C ASN A 151 8.01 10.95 -1.30
N PRO A 152 7.88 12.26 -1.51
CA PRO A 152 6.57 12.94 -1.52
C PRO A 152 5.66 12.49 -2.65
N ALA A 153 6.19 11.89 -3.73
CA ALA A 153 5.38 11.32 -4.80
C ALA A 153 4.51 10.15 -4.32
N ASN A 154 4.85 9.50 -3.19
CA ASN A 154 3.99 8.51 -2.55
C ASN A 154 2.70 9.14 -2.00
N ILE A 155 2.79 10.30 -1.35
CA ILE A 155 1.59 11.05 -0.91
C ILE A 155 0.80 11.55 -2.13
N ALA A 156 1.49 12.14 -3.12
CA ALA A 156 0.88 12.65 -4.33
C ALA A 156 0.07 11.57 -5.07
N ALA A 157 0.58 10.34 -5.15
CA ALA A 157 -0.12 9.20 -5.75
C ALA A 157 -1.55 9.05 -5.24
N HIS A 158 -1.72 9.13 -3.93
CA HIS A 158 -3.01 8.92 -3.28
C HIS A 158 -3.88 10.17 -3.22
N ARG A 159 -3.24 11.34 -3.08
CA ARG A 159 -3.93 12.62 -3.10
C ARG A 159 -4.57 12.92 -4.45
N GLU A 160 -3.88 12.55 -5.53
CA GLU A 160 -4.29 12.85 -6.91
C GLU A 160 -5.19 11.76 -7.52
N THR A 161 -5.20 10.55 -6.96
CA THR A 161 -5.97 9.44 -7.53
C THR A 161 -6.92 8.80 -6.52
N THR A 162 -6.43 8.15 -5.48
CA THR A 162 -7.26 7.38 -4.53
C THR A 162 -8.30 8.25 -3.83
N GLY A 163 -7.90 9.42 -3.35
CA GLY A 163 -8.80 10.37 -2.69
C GLY A 163 -9.94 10.85 -3.59
N PRO A 164 -9.65 11.40 -4.78
CA PRO A 164 -10.67 11.78 -5.76
C PRO A 164 -11.59 10.65 -6.19
N GLU A 165 -11.05 9.44 -6.40
CA GLU A 165 -11.86 8.27 -6.74
C GLU A 165 -12.85 7.93 -5.63
N ILE A 166 -12.40 7.83 -4.38
CA ILE A 166 -13.26 7.54 -3.21
C ILE A 166 -14.33 8.63 -3.06
N TRP A 167 -13.95 9.89 -3.17
CA TRP A 167 -14.89 11.00 -3.07
C TRP A 167 -16.00 10.91 -4.12
N SER A 168 -15.62 10.67 -5.37
CA SER A 168 -16.57 10.53 -6.48
C SER A 168 -17.45 9.29 -6.32
N GLN A 169 -16.86 8.12 -6.01
CA GLN A 169 -17.56 6.84 -5.90
C GLN A 169 -18.55 6.82 -4.73
N THR A 170 -18.30 7.58 -3.66
CA THR A 170 -19.23 7.72 -2.54
C THR A 170 -20.21 8.89 -2.74
N ALA A 171 -20.07 9.67 -3.80
CA ALA A 171 -20.78 10.94 -4.00
C ALA A 171 -20.66 11.87 -2.76
N GLY A 172 -19.48 11.89 -2.11
CA GLY A 172 -19.20 12.67 -0.91
C GLY A 172 -19.90 12.19 0.38
N ARG A 173 -20.57 11.02 0.35
CA ARG A 173 -21.30 10.49 1.52
C ARG A 173 -20.37 9.81 2.55
N ILE A 174 -19.10 9.60 2.22
CA ILE A 174 -18.12 9.04 3.14
C ILE A 174 -18.10 9.78 4.47
N THR A 175 -18.11 9.04 5.58
CA THR A 175 -17.99 9.57 6.94
C THR A 175 -16.66 9.15 7.59
N HIS A 176 -16.16 7.96 7.25
CA HIS A 176 -14.94 7.39 7.81
C HIS A 176 -14.04 6.84 6.70
N PHE A 177 -12.75 7.13 6.80
CA PHE A 177 -11.72 6.54 5.97
C PHE A 177 -10.77 5.71 6.82
N VAL A 178 -10.60 4.43 6.49
CA VAL A 178 -9.77 3.48 7.24
C VAL A 178 -8.65 2.97 6.35
N ALA A 179 -7.41 3.11 6.79
CA ALA A 179 -6.25 2.64 6.04
C ALA A 179 -5.16 2.06 6.93
N ALA A 180 -4.64 0.89 6.53
CA ALA A 180 -3.47 0.28 7.15
C ALA A 180 -2.20 1.10 6.88
N MET A 181 -1.38 1.29 7.92
CA MET A 181 -0.21 2.17 7.89
C MET A 181 1.10 1.40 7.79
N GLY A 182 1.75 1.51 6.61
CA GLY A 182 3.11 1.06 6.37
C GLY A 182 4.01 2.26 6.07
N THR A 183 4.11 2.68 4.80
CA THR A 183 4.77 3.93 4.40
C THR A 183 3.96 5.19 4.77
N THR A 184 2.74 5.01 5.19
CA THR A 184 1.72 6.02 5.50
C THR A 184 1.20 6.85 4.32
N GLY A 185 1.79 6.74 3.13
CA GLY A 185 1.41 7.52 1.94
C GLY A 185 -0.09 7.47 1.62
N THR A 186 -0.73 6.30 1.75
CA THR A 186 -2.17 6.14 1.53
C THR A 186 -2.99 6.98 2.51
N MET A 187 -2.69 6.92 3.80
CA MET A 187 -3.38 7.71 4.83
C MET A 187 -3.12 9.20 4.63
N MET A 188 -1.86 9.59 4.43
CA MET A 188 -1.50 11.00 4.28
C MET A 188 -2.09 11.62 3.01
N GLY A 189 -2.00 10.92 1.88
CA GLY A 189 -2.49 11.44 0.59
C GLY A 189 -4.01 11.43 0.50
N THR A 190 -4.64 10.27 0.72
CA THR A 190 -6.10 10.13 0.65
C THR A 190 -6.79 10.91 1.77
N GLY A 191 -6.33 10.74 3.01
CA GLY A 191 -6.92 11.40 4.17
C GLY A 191 -6.81 12.92 4.08
N GLY A 192 -5.65 13.45 3.68
CA GLY A 192 -5.46 14.88 3.47
C GLY A 192 -6.43 15.44 2.43
N PHE A 193 -6.59 14.76 1.29
CA PHE A 193 -7.58 15.16 0.27
C PHE A 193 -9.02 15.12 0.80
N LEU A 194 -9.39 14.06 1.53
CA LEU A 194 -10.75 13.93 2.06
C LEU A 194 -11.06 14.99 3.12
N LYS A 195 -10.12 15.32 4.01
CA LYS A 195 -10.27 16.40 5.00
C LYS A 195 -10.45 17.76 4.34
N GLU A 196 -9.80 18.03 3.21
CA GLU A 196 -10.02 19.26 2.45
C GLU A 196 -11.41 19.34 1.82
N LYS A 197 -11.96 18.20 1.38
CA LYS A 197 -13.31 18.13 0.82
C LYS A 197 -14.41 18.24 1.87
N LYS A 198 -14.20 17.59 3.00
CA LYS A 198 -15.17 17.51 4.11
C LYS A 198 -14.41 17.31 5.42
N PRO A 199 -14.17 18.38 6.20
CA PRO A 199 -13.36 18.34 7.43
C PRO A 199 -13.87 17.35 8.50
N ASP A 200 -15.17 17.03 8.49
CA ASP A 200 -15.79 16.13 9.46
C ASP A 200 -15.54 14.64 9.17
N ILE A 201 -14.95 14.29 8.04
CA ILE A 201 -14.57 12.89 7.76
C ILE A 201 -13.57 12.43 8.80
N ARG A 202 -13.86 11.32 9.48
CA ARG A 202 -12.95 10.71 10.45
C ARG A 202 -11.93 9.83 9.75
N LEU A 203 -10.66 10.04 10.05
CA LEU A 203 -9.53 9.29 9.50
C LEU A 203 -9.00 8.33 10.55
N ILE A 204 -9.07 7.02 10.27
CA ILE A 204 -8.63 5.99 11.19
C ILE A 204 -7.42 5.27 10.57
N GLY A 205 -6.23 5.50 11.13
CA GLY A 205 -5.04 4.72 10.82
C GLY A 205 -5.12 3.35 11.48
N VAL A 206 -4.63 2.31 10.83
CA VAL A 206 -4.56 0.97 11.42
C VAL A 206 -3.12 0.52 11.48
N GLN A 207 -2.67 0.10 12.67
CA GLN A 207 -1.34 -0.47 12.90
C GLN A 207 -1.46 -1.80 13.66
N PRO A 208 -0.40 -2.61 13.69
CA PRO A 208 -0.34 -3.78 14.56
C PRO A 208 -0.43 -3.37 16.04
N ASP A 209 -0.95 -4.24 16.88
CA ASP A 209 -0.98 -4.05 18.34
C ASP A 209 0.35 -4.35 19.05
N SER A 210 1.32 -4.88 18.29
CA SER A 210 2.62 -5.29 18.81
C SER A 210 3.73 -5.05 17.76
N PRO A 211 4.97 -4.75 18.21
CA PRO A 211 6.14 -4.71 17.34
C PRO A 211 6.43 -6.04 16.65
N LEU A 212 6.13 -7.17 17.32
CA LEU A 212 6.27 -8.53 16.78
C LEU A 212 4.92 -8.98 16.23
N HIS A 213 4.71 -8.75 14.94
CA HIS A 213 3.45 -9.04 14.27
C HIS A 213 3.65 -9.75 12.91
N GLY A 214 2.61 -10.44 12.45
CA GLY A 214 2.56 -11.07 11.13
C GLY A 214 1.82 -10.26 10.07
N LEU A 215 1.60 -8.95 10.26
CA LEU A 215 0.88 -8.09 9.33
C LEU A 215 1.85 -7.44 8.36
N GLU A 216 2.20 -8.16 7.31
CA GLU A 216 3.13 -7.66 6.30
C GLU A 216 2.67 -6.34 5.67
N GLY A 217 3.64 -5.44 5.47
CA GLY A 217 3.41 -4.12 4.91
C GLY A 217 2.92 -3.07 5.90
N LEU A 218 2.58 -3.45 7.15
CA LEU A 218 2.30 -2.53 8.24
C LEU A 218 3.56 -2.28 9.09
N LYS A 219 3.56 -1.16 9.78
CA LYS A 219 4.56 -0.83 10.80
C LYS A 219 3.86 -0.51 12.12
N HIS A 220 4.44 -0.97 13.22
CA HIS A 220 4.09 -0.47 14.56
C HIS A 220 4.84 0.85 14.76
N LEU A 221 4.17 1.96 14.47
CA LEU A 221 4.81 3.28 14.29
C LEU A 221 5.52 3.81 15.55
N ALA A 222 5.04 3.40 16.73
CA ALA A 222 5.63 3.83 18.00
C ALA A 222 7.01 3.22 18.29
N THR A 223 7.32 2.06 17.70
CA THR A 223 8.56 1.30 18.01
C THR A 223 9.45 1.03 16.82
N THR A 224 9.05 1.44 15.60
CA THR A 224 9.90 1.26 14.43
C THR A 224 11.18 2.09 14.56
N GLY A 225 12.34 1.47 14.28
CA GLY A 225 13.63 2.16 14.26
C GLY A 225 13.73 3.20 13.13
N HIS A 226 12.91 3.05 12.10
CA HIS A 226 12.87 3.94 10.93
C HIS A 226 11.42 4.37 10.66
N PRO A 227 10.90 5.38 11.40
CA PRO A 227 9.56 5.90 11.15
C PRO A 227 9.49 6.53 9.75
N PRO A 228 8.38 6.35 9.03
CA PRO A 228 8.21 6.99 7.73
C PRO A 228 8.30 8.52 7.85
N ALA A 229 9.19 9.15 7.10
CA ALA A 229 9.34 10.61 7.10
C ALA A 229 8.07 11.33 6.59
N LEU A 230 7.24 10.62 5.83
CA LEU A 230 5.97 11.12 5.32
C LEU A 230 4.87 11.20 6.39
N TYR A 231 5.04 10.55 7.54
CA TYR A 231 4.01 10.44 8.55
C TYR A 231 3.80 11.74 9.32
N ASN A 232 2.59 12.27 9.26
CA ASN A 232 2.13 13.34 10.14
C ASN A 232 1.14 12.75 11.16
N PRO A 233 1.51 12.56 12.43
CA PRO A 233 0.64 11.97 13.45
C PRO A 233 -0.58 12.83 13.79
N GLY A 234 -0.59 14.11 13.42
CA GLY A 234 -1.73 15.01 13.62
C GLY A 234 -2.82 14.89 12.53
N LEU A 235 -2.63 14.09 11.48
CA LEU A 235 -3.65 13.94 10.44
C LEU A 235 -4.73 12.89 10.75
N PRO A 236 -4.41 11.65 11.19
CA PRO A 236 -5.43 10.69 11.60
C PRO A 236 -6.14 11.17 12.88
N ASP A 237 -7.47 11.07 12.91
CA ASP A 237 -8.27 11.38 14.10
C ASP A 237 -8.12 10.29 15.17
N ALA A 238 -7.81 9.05 14.75
CA ALA A 238 -7.52 7.92 15.63
C ALA A 238 -6.59 6.90 14.98
N VAL A 239 -5.92 6.10 15.80
CA VAL A 239 -5.15 4.93 15.37
C VAL A 239 -5.71 3.70 16.07
N ALA A 240 -6.20 2.75 15.28
CA ALA A 240 -6.67 1.46 15.77
C ALA A 240 -5.51 0.45 15.77
N GLU A 241 -5.37 -0.27 16.86
CA GLU A 241 -4.40 -1.36 17.00
C GLU A 241 -5.10 -2.69 16.79
N VAL A 242 -4.56 -3.53 15.89
CA VAL A 242 -5.18 -4.79 15.51
C VAL A 242 -4.15 -5.91 15.59
N SER A 243 -4.51 -6.99 16.29
CA SER A 243 -3.64 -8.17 16.39
C SER A 243 -3.60 -8.96 15.08
N THR A 244 -2.54 -9.74 14.92
CA THR A 244 -2.38 -10.64 13.77
C THR A 244 -3.55 -11.63 13.68
N GLU A 245 -4.01 -12.18 14.80
CA GLU A 245 -5.11 -13.17 14.87
C GLU A 245 -6.45 -12.56 14.45
N VAL A 246 -6.72 -11.33 14.85
CA VAL A 246 -7.95 -10.61 14.45
C VAL A 246 -7.92 -10.35 12.95
N ALA A 247 -6.80 -9.88 12.41
CA ALA A 247 -6.63 -9.63 10.99
C ALA A 247 -6.82 -10.90 10.15
N ASP A 248 -6.19 -12.01 10.57
CA ASP A 248 -6.30 -13.32 9.93
C ASP A 248 -7.74 -13.85 9.93
N ARG A 249 -8.41 -13.76 11.08
CA ARG A 249 -9.81 -14.17 11.21
C ARG A 249 -10.72 -13.36 10.29
N THR A 250 -10.49 -12.04 10.24
CA THR A 250 -11.31 -11.14 9.40
C THR A 250 -11.06 -11.37 7.92
N ALA A 251 -9.80 -11.58 7.48
CA ALA A 251 -9.49 -11.89 6.09
C ALA A 251 -10.11 -13.23 5.65
N ARG A 252 -10.07 -14.26 6.50
CA ARG A 252 -10.76 -15.53 6.25
C ARG A 252 -12.27 -15.38 6.18
N TRP A 253 -12.85 -14.57 7.07
CA TRP A 253 -14.27 -14.28 7.06
C TRP A 253 -14.70 -13.59 5.75
N LEU A 254 -13.97 -12.57 5.32
CA LEU A 254 -14.20 -11.91 4.03
C LEU A 254 -14.19 -12.89 2.86
N ALA A 255 -13.14 -13.72 2.77
CA ALA A 255 -13.04 -14.71 1.70
C ALA A 255 -14.24 -15.65 1.65
N ARG A 256 -14.76 -16.11 2.81
CA ARG A 256 -15.84 -17.10 2.91
C ARG A 256 -17.24 -16.51 2.72
N HIS A 257 -17.45 -15.27 3.17
CA HIS A 257 -18.80 -14.67 3.17
C HIS A 257 -19.04 -13.71 2.03
N THR A 258 -17.97 -13.14 1.44
CA THR A 258 -18.09 -12.17 0.35
C THR A 258 -17.38 -12.60 -0.93
N GLY A 259 -16.54 -13.63 -0.85
CA GLY A 259 -15.64 -14.01 -1.95
C GLY A 259 -14.42 -13.08 -2.13
N TYR A 260 -14.24 -12.08 -1.27
CA TYR A 260 -13.09 -11.16 -1.36
C TYR A 260 -11.87 -11.78 -0.69
N LEU A 261 -10.96 -12.35 -1.48
CA LEU A 261 -9.71 -12.90 -1.01
C LEU A 261 -8.67 -11.77 -0.92
N VAL A 262 -8.59 -11.14 0.25
CA VAL A 262 -7.68 -10.01 0.53
C VAL A 262 -6.55 -10.41 1.46
N GLY A 263 -5.45 -9.63 1.45
CA GLY A 263 -4.32 -9.84 2.35
C GLY A 263 -4.61 -9.44 3.81
N TRP A 264 -3.67 -9.77 4.70
CA TRP A 264 -3.81 -9.59 6.15
C TRP A 264 -3.98 -8.12 6.57
N SER A 265 -3.31 -7.19 5.87
CA SER A 265 -3.44 -5.76 6.13
C SER A 265 -4.85 -5.23 5.87
N ALA A 266 -5.53 -5.76 4.83
CA ALA A 266 -6.92 -5.45 4.57
C ALA A 266 -7.85 -6.09 5.62
N GLY A 267 -7.53 -7.32 6.08
CA GLY A 267 -8.22 -7.96 7.20
C GLY A 267 -8.19 -7.10 8.46
N ALA A 268 -7.02 -6.55 8.80
CA ALA A 268 -6.87 -5.62 9.93
C ALA A 268 -7.71 -4.34 9.76
N ALA A 269 -7.65 -3.73 8.58
CA ALA A 269 -8.39 -2.50 8.31
C ALA A 269 -9.91 -2.72 8.33
N VAL A 270 -10.40 -3.85 7.80
CA VAL A 270 -11.83 -4.21 7.86
C VAL A 270 -12.26 -4.51 9.29
N ALA A 271 -11.43 -5.15 10.13
CA ALA A 271 -11.76 -5.37 11.54
C ALA A 271 -12.04 -4.03 12.24
N ALA A 272 -11.18 -3.04 12.07
CA ALA A 272 -11.39 -1.70 12.62
C ALA A 272 -12.66 -1.03 12.07
N ALA A 273 -12.96 -1.20 10.78
CA ALA A 273 -14.19 -0.66 10.18
C ALA A 273 -15.46 -1.32 10.72
N LEU A 274 -15.41 -2.62 11.01
CA LEU A 274 -16.56 -3.33 11.61
C LEU A 274 -16.85 -2.85 13.04
N ASP A 275 -15.84 -2.44 13.79
CA ASP A 275 -16.04 -1.84 15.11
C ASP A 275 -16.73 -0.47 15.01
N ILE A 276 -16.33 0.37 14.04
CA ILE A 276 -16.97 1.67 13.79
C ILE A 276 -18.47 1.50 13.50
N VAL A 277 -18.84 0.61 12.59
CA VAL A 277 -20.26 0.45 12.21
C VAL A 277 -21.13 -0.19 13.27
N ARG A 278 -20.54 -0.83 14.28
CA ARG A 278 -21.27 -1.29 15.48
C ARG A 278 -21.70 -0.14 16.38
N GLU A 279 -20.87 0.89 16.46
CA GLU A 279 -21.09 2.08 17.29
C GLU A 279 -21.88 3.15 16.54
N GLU A 280 -21.66 3.30 15.23
CA GLU A 280 -22.24 4.34 14.39
C GLU A 280 -23.10 3.75 13.26
N PRO A 281 -24.42 3.57 13.48
CA PRO A 281 -25.30 2.84 12.58
C PRO A 281 -25.57 3.54 11.23
N ASP A 282 -25.22 4.81 11.09
CA ASP A 282 -25.38 5.58 9.84
C ASP A 282 -24.03 5.83 9.13
N ALA A 283 -22.94 5.20 9.60
CA ALA A 283 -21.62 5.41 9.04
C ALA A 283 -21.46 4.87 7.61
N CYS A 284 -20.85 5.66 6.74
CA CYS A 284 -20.34 5.25 5.44
C CYS A 284 -18.81 5.13 5.53
N VAL A 285 -18.33 3.93 5.78
CA VAL A 285 -16.91 3.64 6.04
C VAL A 285 -16.25 3.14 4.77
N VAL A 286 -15.20 3.81 4.31
CA VAL A 286 -14.36 3.33 3.20
C VAL A 286 -13.07 2.76 3.76
N VAL A 287 -12.75 1.52 3.37
CA VAL A 287 -11.57 0.77 3.77
C VAL A 287 -10.69 0.48 2.56
N ILE A 288 -9.37 0.59 2.72
CA ILE A 288 -8.43 0.18 1.67
C ILE A 288 -8.17 -1.32 1.73
N GLY A 289 -8.56 -2.03 0.66
CA GLY A 289 -8.17 -3.42 0.42
C GLY A 289 -6.82 -3.45 -0.29
N CYS A 290 -5.73 -3.49 0.49
CA CYS A 290 -4.38 -3.17 0.00
C CYS A 290 -3.88 -4.10 -1.10
N ASP A 291 -4.12 -5.41 -0.98
CA ASP A 291 -3.63 -6.44 -1.91
C ASP A 291 -4.48 -7.72 -1.85
N SER A 292 -4.15 -8.67 -2.73
CA SER A 292 -4.81 -9.97 -2.79
C SER A 292 -4.23 -10.96 -1.79
N GLY A 293 -5.09 -11.72 -1.13
CA GLY A 293 -4.72 -12.87 -0.29
C GLY A 293 -4.01 -13.99 -1.07
N ALA A 294 -4.14 -14.02 -2.40
CA ALA A 294 -3.42 -14.97 -3.24
C ALA A 294 -1.89 -14.84 -3.15
N ARG A 295 -1.38 -13.71 -2.67
CA ARG A 295 0.05 -13.48 -2.42
C ARG A 295 0.59 -14.17 -1.17
N TYR A 296 -0.28 -14.76 -0.36
CA TYR A 296 0.02 -15.34 0.95
C TYR A 296 -0.41 -16.81 1.03
N LEU A 297 -0.56 -17.49 -0.12
CA LEU A 297 -0.98 -18.90 -0.15
C LEU A 297 0.10 -19.85 0.38
N SER A 298 1.37 -19.46 0.36
CA SER A 298 2.44 -20.21 1.05
C SER A 298 2.21 -20.30 2.56
N ASP A 299 1.48 -19.33 3.15
CA ASP A 299 1.13 -19.32 4.57
C ASP A 299 -0.20 -20.06 4.83
N LEU A 300 -0.38 -21.25 4.24
CA LEU A 300 -1.62 -22.03 4.33
C LEU A 300 -2.11 -22.26 5.76
N HIS A 301 -1.20 -22.33 6.73
CA HIS A 301 -1.55 -22.50 8.14
C HIS A 301 -2.39 -21.33 8.68
N ARG A 302 -2.19 -20.11 8.17
CA ARG A 302 -2.99 -18.94 8.54
C ARG A 302 -4.37 -18.93 7.88
N TRP A 303 -4.51 -19.58 6.70
CA TRP A 303 -5.78 -19.69 5.98
C TRP A 303 -6.68 -20.82 6.49
N ARG A 304 -6.11 -21.81 7.17
CA ARG A 304 -6.89 -22.92 7.75
C ARG A 304 -7.62 -22.46 9.01
N VAL A 305 -8.85 -22.94 9.16
CA VAL A 305 -9.58 -22.89 10.44
C VAL A 305 -9.25 -24.18 11.14
N THR A 306 -8.62 -24.10 12.29
CA THR A 306 -8.48 -25.20 13.23
C THR A 306 -9.81 -25.48 13.87
#